data_883a0d71dd4f62d64015014d9ac24a5a
#
_entry.id   883a0d71dd4f62d64015014d9ac24a5a
#
_cell.length_a   1.000
_cell.length_b   1.000
_cell.length_c   1.000
_cell.angle_alpha   90.00
_cell.angle_beta   90.00
_cell.angle_gamma   90.00
#
_symmetry.space_group_name_H-M   'P 1'
#
loop_
_entity.id
_entity.type
_entity.pdbx_description
1 polymer ?
#
loop_
_entity_poly.entity_id
_entity_poly.type
_entity_poly.pdbx_seq_one_letter_code
_entity_poly.pdbx_strand_id
1 'polypeptide(L)'
;MKNLFIMCVVIALASAASVCASGQTTMTLKECMAYAISNSTKIRIQQAAIGDAQIDRRDAALALFTPQINAQTVAYYNFGRNIDPETNLYIQTTSFHNSYGVSAGYDLFDGFKAVNNYKISKTGLLIAQSQEKQVEADICLAVMEAYYNVVYYKRLTDVYEEQVATAESALKKAKRQEELGQKGHADVIQMEADLADRQYDLTNTFNKYQSEKMKLADLMFWPVDEELVIDTSMPEWEVEPVSTSAVVNFALDHNPGVNMASWKELNAKRELSTAKWQLMPSIGLYGGWNTNYFTYPNQPTAPFGTQFRNNMGEYVQLTLSIPIWDRLAKASRISKKRNALQKATAELDQKRRDVESEVRRAVQDRDGAATAYQQALHKADVQNEAYTLNLKKLEQGLISPLEFQTASNNFLKAQADEMNSLFKYLIKQAVVKYYSGVEYVNQ
;
A
#
# COMPACT_ATOMS: atom_id res chain seq x y z
N MET A 1 40.11 -30.32 -13.21
CA MET A 1 39.17 -29.19 -13.52
C MET A 1 38.05 -29.57 -14.48
N LYS A 2 38.20 -30.50 -15.43
CA LYS A 2 37.08 -30.94 -16.32
C LYS A 2 35.96 -31.71 -15.63
N ASN A 3 36.26 -32.51 -14.61
CA ASN A 3 35.24 -33.33 -13.91
C ASN A 3 34.40 -32.53 -12.90
N LEU A 4 34.90 -31.38 -12.41
CA LEU A 4 34.15 -30.50 -11.51
C LEU A 4 33.11 -29.67 -12.27
N PHE A 5 33.40 -29.32 -13.52
CA PHE A 5 32.47 -28.56 -14.40
C PHE A 5 31.29 -29.41 -14.89
N ILE A 6 31.53 -30.73 -15.14
CA ILE A 6 30.46 -31.66 -15.53
C ILE A 6 29.54 -31.97 -14.34
N MET A 7 30.05 -32.02 -13.12
CA MET A 7 29.24 -32.24 -11.91
C MET A 7 28.36 -31.01 -11.56
N CYS A 8 28.83 -29.79 -11.80
CA CYS A 8 28.03 -28.59 -11.61
C CYS A 8 26.93 -28.41 -12.71
N VAL A 9 27.18 -28.87 -13.94
CA VAL A 9 26.17 -28.81 -15.02
C VAL A 9 25.10 -29.91 -14.80
N VAL A 10 25.42 -31.07 -14.27
CA VAL A 10 24.43 -32.11 -13.94
C VAL A 10 23.58 -31.73 -12.74
N ILE A 11 24.11 -31.01 -11.74
CA ILE A 11 23.34 -30.51 -10.60
C ILE A 11 22.43 -29.35 -11.02
N ALA A 12 22.86 -28.51 -11.96
CA ALA A 12 22.02 -27.45 -12.51
C ALA A 12 20.88 -27.94 -13.42
N LEU A 13 21.04 -29.10 -14.07
CA LEU A 13 19.99 -29.73 -14.86
C LEU A 13 19.02 -30.56 -14.03
N ALA A 14 19.44 -31.04 -12.83
CA ALA A 14 18.55 -31.75 -11.91
C ALA A 14 17.63 -30.81 -11.09
N SER A 15 18.00 -29.54 -10.95
CA SER A 15 17.15 -28.51 -10.31
C SER A 15 16.12 -27.87 -11.25
N ALA A 16 16.21 -28.09 -12.57
CA ALA A 16 15.26 -27.58 -13.56
C ALA A 16 14.10 -28.56 -13.89
N ALA A 17 14.11 -29.78 -13.29
CA ALA A 17 13.07 -30.80 -13.57
C ALA A 17 12.01 -30.91 -12.46
N SER A 18 11.93 -29.96 -11.52
CA SER A 18 10.95 -29.96 -10.43
C SER A 18 9.80 -28.98 -10.64
N VAL A 19 9.52 -28.58 -11.88
CA VAL A 19 8.36 -27.74 -12.19
C VAL A 19 7.58 -28.42 -13.29
N CYS A 20 6.60 -29.24 -12.92
CA CYS A 20 5.33 -29.47 -13.59
C CYS A 20 4.58 -30.63 -12.92
N ALA A 21 4.15 -30.43 -11.68
CA ALA A 21 2.95 -31.06 -11.19
C ALA A 21 2.03 -29.89 -10.80
N SER A 22 1.42 -29.24 -11.78
CA SER A 22 0.30 -28.32 -11.54
C SER A 22 -0.94 -29.16 -11.16
N GLY A 23 -0.90 -29.74 -9.97
CA GLY A 23 -2.13 -29.92 -9.25
C GLY A 23 -2.68 -28.50 -9.01
N GLN A 24 -3.91 -28.24 -9.46
CA GLN A 24 -4.62 -27.00 -9.12
C GLN A 24 -4.64 -26.88 -7.59
N THR A 25 -3.67 -26.15 -7.02
CA THR A 25 -3.64 -25.89 -5.59
C THR A 25 -4.72 -24.86 -5.30
N THR A 26 -5.73 -25.30 -4.56
CA THR A 26 -6.75 -24.40 -4.04
C THR A 26 -6.10 -23.39 -3.12
N MET A 27 -6.27 -22.09 -3.40
CA MET A 27 -5.70 -21.02 -2.60
C MET A 27 -6.58 -20.69 -1.40
N THR A 28 -5.99 -20.71 -0.23
CA THR A 28 -6.59 -20.24 1.01
C THR A 28 -6.59 -18.70 1.08
N LEU A 29 -7.40 -18.12 1.97
CA LEU A 29 -7.42 -16.66 2.20
C LEU A 29 -6.00 -16.11 2.49
N LYS A 30 -5.26 -16.80 3.34
CA LYS A 30 -3.88 -16.42 3.71
C LYS A 30 -2.95 -16.40 2.50
N GLU A 31 -3.00 -17.40 1.65
CA GLU A 31 -2.20 -17.47 0.42
C GLU A 31 -2.61 -16.39 -0.58
N CYS A 32 -3.91 -16.10 -0.72
CA CYS A 32 -4.40 -15.01 -1.55
C CYS A 32 -3.87 -13.65 -1.09
N MET A 33 -3.89 -13.37 0.22
CA MET A 33 -3.34 -12.12 0.78
C MET A 33 -1.82 -12.03 0.57
N ALA A 34 -1.08 -13.09 0.85
CA ALA A 34 0.38 -13.14 0.65
C ALA A 34 0.76 -12.94 -0.82
N TYR A 35 0.03 -13.57 -1.73
CA TYR A 35 0.23 -13.40 -3.17
C TYR A 35 -0.06 -11.97 -3.62
N ALA A 36 -1.17 -11.38 -3.16
CA ALA A 36 -1.54 -10.00 -3.47
C ALA A 36 -0.48 -8.99 -3.01
N ILE A 37 0.07 -9.15 -1.79
CA ILE A 37 1.16 -8.29 -1.29
C ILE A 37 2.39 -8.42 -2.18
N SER A 38 2.82 -9.64 -2.51
CA SER A 38 4.05 -9.87 -3.27
C SER A 38 3.99 -9.34 -4.71
N ASN A 39 2.80 -9.31 -5.33
CA ASN A 39 2.61 -8.89 -6.72
C ASN A 39 2.04 -7.47 -6.86
N SER A 40 1.62 -6.81 -5.77
CA SER A 40 0.99 -5.50 -5.81
C SER A 40 1.91 -4.42 -6.34
N THR A 41 1.44 -3.68 -7.35
CA THR A 41 2.12 -2.48 -7.84
C THR A 41 2.15 -1.37 -6.78
N LYS A 42 1.15 -1.30 -5.89
CA LYS A 42 1.12 -0.34 -4.78
C LYS A 42 2.26 -0.59 -3.79
N ILE A 43 2.53 -1.86 -3.45
CA ILE A 43 3.67 -2.23 -2.59
C ILE A 43 5.00 -1.89 -3.28
N ARG A 44 5.16 -2.20 -4.56
CA ARG A 44 6.38 -1.85 -5.31
C ARG A 44 6.65 -0.35 -5.33
N ILE A 45 5.60 0.49 -5.43
CA ILE A 45 5.73 1.94 -5.32
C ILE A 45 6.21 2.35 -3.92
N GLN A 46 5.69 1.74 -2.84
CA GLN A 46 6.14 2.04 -1.48
C GLN A 46 7.58 1.56 -1.22
N GLN A 47 7.97 0.41 -1.75
CA GLN A 47 9.36 -0.06 -1.68
C GLN A 47 10.34 0.87 -2.39
N ALA A 48 9.95 1.43 -3.54
CA ALA A 48 10.74 2.47 -4.19
C ALA A 48 10.85 3.74 -3.31
N ALA A 49 9.75 4.18 -2.69
CA ALA A 49 9.76 5.32 -1.76
C ALA A 49 10.62 5.06 -0.50
N ILE A 50 10.67 3.82 0.00
CA ILE A 50 11.60 3.40 1.06
C ILE A 50 13.05 3.48 0.56
N GLY A 51 13.32 3.03 -0.67
CA GLY A 51 14.62 3.17 -1.33
C GLY A 51 15.08 4.63 -1.39
N ASP A 52 14.20 5.54 -1.81
CA ASP A 52 14.47 6.98 -1.83
C ASP A 52 14.76 7.52 -0.43
N ALA A 53 13.97 7.15 0.57
CA ALA A 53 14.21 7.57 1.96
C ALA A 53 15.53 7.01 2.56
N GLN A 54 15.97 5.83 2.12
CA GLN A 54 17.29 5.27 2.47
C GLN A 54 18.43 6.08 1.85
N ILE A 55 18.27 6.49 0.60
CA ILE A 55 19.21 7.36 -0.12
C ILE A 55 19.29 8.72 0.57
N ASP A 56 18.14 9.35 0.87
CA ASP A 56 18.07 10.62 1.59
C ASP A 56 18.78 10.57 2.95
N ARG A 57 18.60 9.45 3.68
CA ARG A 57 19.29 9.24 4.95
C ARG A 57 20.80 9.09 4.77
N ARG A 58 21.26 8.37 3.75
CA ARG A 58 22.67 8.22 3.41
C ARG A 58 23.27 9.56 3.03
N ASP A 59 22.62 10.31 2.17
CA ASP A 59 23.11 11.60 1.67
C ASP A 59 23.15 12.64 2.80
N ALA A 60 22.15 12.67 3.68
CA ALA A 60 22.16 13.49 4.87
C ALA A 60 23.27 13.10 5.87
N ALA A 61 23.62 11.80 5.96
CA ALA A 61 24.77 11.35 6.77
C ALA A 61 26.10 11.77 6.13
N LEU A 62 26.25 11.61 4.81
CA LEU A 62 27.45 12.03 4.09
C LEU A 62 27.66 13.54 4.23
N ALA A 63 26.61 14.35 4.15
CA ALA A 63 26.70 15.81 4.33
C ALA A 63 27.23 16.25 5.73
N LEU A 64 27.17 15.36 6.74
CA LEU A 64 27.75 15.62 8.06
C LEU A 64 29.27 15.49 8.12
N PHE A 65 29.88 14.68 7.24
CA PHE A 65 31.29 14.27 7.40
C PHE A 65 32.14 14.50 6.16
N THR A 66 31.52 14.79 5.01
CA THR A 66 32.24 14.91 3.74
C THR A 66 32.16 16.31 3.15
N PRO A 67 33.24 16.85 2.62
CA PRO A 67 33.21 18.09 1.87
C PRO A 67 32.53 17.86 0.51
N GLN A 68 31.95 18.93 -0.01
CA GLN A 68 31.51 18.98 -1.39
C GLN A 68 32.70 19.38 -2.27
N ILE A 69 33.00 18.56 -3.30
CA ILE A 69 34.10 18.80 -4.22
C ILE A 69 33.52 19.14 -5.59
N ASN A 70 33.92 20.27 -6.15
CA ASN A 70 33.50 20.73 -7.46
C ASN A 70 34.71 21.03 -8.33
N ALA A 71 34.64 20.64 -9.59
CA ALA A 71 35.60 21.07 -10.63
C ALA A 71 34.84 21.90 -11.66
N GLN A 72 35.43 23.03 -12.03
CA GLN A 72 34.85 23.89 -13.06
C GLN A 72 35.88 24.42 -14.01
N THR A 73 35.48 24.66 -15.25
CA THR A 73 36.22 25.44 -16.22
C THR A 73 35.30 26.49 -16.81
N VAL A 74 35.83 27.70 -16.99
CA VAL A 74 35.09 28.81 -17.59
C VAL A 74 35.92 29.39 -18.71
N ALA A 75 35.36 29.45 -19.93
CA ALA A 75 35.99 30.09 -21.07
C ALA A 75 35.13 31.25 -21.57
N TYR A 76 35.74 32.41 -21.77
CA TYR A 76 35.03 33.59 -22.27
C TYR A 76 35.94 34.49 -23.09
N TYR A 77 35.33 35.24 -24.00
CA TYR A 77 35.98 36.38 -24.66
C TYR A 77 35.56 37.68 -23.93
N ASN A 78 36.54 38.54 -23.72
CA ASN A 78 36.30 39.87 -23.22
C ASN A 78 36.68 40.90 -24.32
N PHE A 79 35.76 41.78 -24.64
CA PHE A 79 35.90 42.78 -25.70
C PHE A 79 36.00 44.15 -25.10
N GLY A 80 37.04 44.92 -25.52
CA GLY A 80 37.22 46.28 -25.07
C GLY A 80 38.47 46.49 -24.20
N ARG A 81 38.38 47.40 -23.24
CA ARG A 81 39.56 47.77 -22.40
C ARG A 81 39.73 46.76 -21.27
N ASN A 82 40.87 46.10 -21.24
CA ASN A 82 41.26 45.11 -20.25
C ASN A 82 42.58 45.45 -19.59
N ILE A 83 42.85 44.89 -18.41
CA ILE A 83 44.16 44.88 -17.79
C ILE A 83 44.92 43.66 -18.31
N ASP A 84 46.08 43.90 -18.86
CA ASP A 84 47.03 42.85 -19.27
C ASP A 84 47.63 42.21 -18.00
N PRO A 85 47.45 40.90 -17.77
CA PRO A 85 48.00 40.25 -16.58
C PRO A 85 49.52 40.17 -16.51
N GLU A 86 50.22 40.31 -17.65
CA GLU A 86 51.70 40.28 -17.70
C GLU A 86 52.31 41.65 -17.36
N THR A 87 51.73 42.73 -17.90
CA THR A 87 52.27 44.08 -17.76
C THR A 87 51.53 44.92 -16.73
N ASN A 88 50.37 44.51 -16.29
CA ASN A 88 49.46 45.23 -15.39
C ASN A 88 49.03 46.62 -15.98
N LEU A 89 49.09 46.80 -17.30
CA LEU A 89 48.66 48.00 -18.01
C LEU A 89 47.30 47.81 -18.67
N TYR A 90 46.57 48.92 -18.86
CA TYR A 90 45.31 48.90 -19.60
C TYR A 90 45.59 48.82 -21.11
N ILE A 91 45.04 47.77 -21.73
CA ILE A 91 45.08 47.59 -23.19
C ILE A 91 43.63 47.51 -23.71
N GLN A 92 43.41 48.06 -24.89
CA GLN A 92 42.13 47.95 -25.58
C GLN A 92 42.23 46.87 -26.67
N THR A 93 41.79 45.68 -26.30
CA THR A 93 41.86 44.56 -27.23
C THR A 93 40.84 43.49 -26.85
N THR A 94 40.60 42.57 -27.74
CA THR A 94 39.87 41.34 -27.45
C THR A 94 40.81 40.36 -26.76
N SER A 95 40.38 39.76 -25.66
CA SER A 95 41.12 38.71 -24.95
C SER A 95 40.25 37.45 -24.78
N PHE A 96 40.87 36.32 -24.97
CA PHE A 96 40.29 35.03 -24.58
C PHE A 96 40.83 34.61 -23.23
N HIS A 97 39.94 34.25 -22.34
CA HIS A 97 40.25 33.76 -20.99
C HIS A 97 39.69 32.38 -20.80
N ASN A 98 40.46 31.50 -20.21
CA ASN A 98 40.03 30.20 -19.77
C ASN A 98 40.59 29.94 -18.37
N SER A 99 39.70 29.67 -17.40
CA SER A 99 40.03 29.34 -16.03
C SER A 99 39.65 27.91 -15.69
N TYR A 100 40.48 27.28 -14.90
CA TYR A 100 40.29 25.92 -14.41
C TYR A 100 40.38 25.96 -12.90
N GLY A 101 39.47 25.25 -12.23
CA GLY A 101 39.48 25.21 -10.76
C GLY A 101 38.89 23.93 -10.21
N VAL A 102 39.45 23.47 -9.13
CA VAL A 102 38.89 22.43 -8.27
C VAL A 102 38.74 23.05 -6.88
N SER A 103 37.57 22.99 -6.30
CA SER A 103 37.28 23.51 -4.98
C SER A 103 36.61 22.48 -4.09
N ALA A 104 36.94 22.46 -2.82
CA ALA A 104 36.30 21.69 -1.78
C ALA A 104 35.72 22.62 -0.73
N GLY A 105 34.49 22.42 -0.33
CA GLY A 105 33.84 23.20 0.73
C GLY A 105 33.21 22.30 1.77
N TYR A 106 33.36 22.67 3.05
CA TYR A 106 32.77 21.98 4.17
C TYR A 106 32.28 22.97 5.23
N ASP A 107 31.01 22.83 5.61
CA ASP A 107 30.43 23.66 6.68
C ASP A 107 30.79 23.06 8.05
N LEU A 108 31.75 23.65 8.75
CA LEU A 108 32.15 23.26 10.11
C LEU A 108 31.02 23.50 11.12
N PHE A 109 30.26 24.57 10.93
CA PHE A 109 29.08 24.89 11.72
C PHE A 109 28.06 25.63 10.87
N ASP A 110 26.87 25.04 10.71
CA ASP A 110 25.78 25.55 9.89
C ASP A 110 24.49 25.84 10.69
N GLY A 111 24.65 26.06 12.02
CA GLY A 111 23.49 26.19 12.91
C GLY A 111 22.74 24.89 13.11
N PHE A 112 23.42 23.74 13.20
CA PHE A 112 22.88 22.39 13.36
C PHE A 112 21.94 21.94 12.25
N LYS A 113 21.93 22.59 11.08
CA LYS A 113 21.08 22.26 9.95
C LYS A 113 21.37 20.84 9.45
N ALA A 114 22.62 20.49 9.22
CA ALA A 114 23.02 19.16 8.75
C ALA A 114 22.62 18.08 9.76
N VAL A 115 22.83 18.28 11.07
CA VAL A 115 22.42 17.36 12.13
C VAL A 115 20.92 17.17 12.18
N ASN A 116 20.14 18.24 12.07
CA ASN A 116 18.69 18.16 12.06
C ASN A 116 18.17 17.49 10.77
N ASN A 117 18.78 17.78 9.62
CA ASN A 117 18.44 17.13 8.35
C ASN A 117 18.65 15.60 8.44
N TYR A 118 19.78 15.15 9.03
CA TYR A 118 20.00 13.74 9.28
C TYR A 118 18.94 13.12 10.21
N LYS A 119 18.55 13.82 11.27
CA LYS A 119 17.48 13.36 12.16
C LYS A 119 16.12 13.31 11.45
N ILE A 120 15.84 14.26 10.56
CA ILE A 120 14.62 14.32 9.75
C ILE A 120 14.60 13.18 8.74
N SER A 121 15.69 12.92 8.02
CA SER A 121 15.79 11.82 7.07
C SER A 121 15.64 10.45 7.74
N LYS A 122 16.18 10.28 8.96
CA LYS A 122 15.95 9.07 9.75
C LYS A 122 14.47 8.83 10.06
N THR A 123 13.72 9.86 10.44
CA THR A 123 12.28 9.75 10.67
C THR A 123 11.49 9.67 9.36
N GLY A 124 12.00 10.25 8.27
CA GLY A 124 11.46 10.07 6.92
C GLY A 124 11.40 8.60 6.49
N LEU A 125 12.47 7.85 6.76
CA LEU A 125 12.49 6.41 6.51
C LEU A 125 11.43 5.65 7.33
N LEU A 126 11.25 5.99 8.61
CA LEU A 126 10.21 5.38 9.45
C LEU A 126 8.80 5.70 8.96
N ILE A 127 8.59 6.90 8.43
CA ILE A 127 7.31 7.30 7.80
C ILE A 127 7.05 6.45 6.56
N ALA A 128 8.05 6.29 5.69
CA ALA A 128 7.91 5.48 4.47
C ALA A 128 7.61 4.00 4.79
N GLN A 129 8.29 3.41 5.78
CA GLN A 129 8.03 2.05 6.25
C GLN A 129 6.62 1.87 6.86
N SER A 130 6.13 2.88 7.59
CA SER A 130 4.77 2.83 8.13
C SER A 130 3.70 3.02 7.06
N GLN A 131 4.00 3.77 6.01
CA GLN A 131 3.13 3.90 4.86
C GLN A 131 3.01 2.57 4.10
N GLU A 132 4.10 1.80 3.97
CA GLU A 132 4.07 0.46 3.39
C GLU A 132 3.14 -0.46 4.19
N LYS A 133 3.30 -0.50 5.53
CA LYS A 133 2.42 -1.30 6.41
C LYS A 133 0.94 -0.91 6.30
N GLN A 134 0.65 0.37 6.14
CA GLN A 134 -0.72 0.83 5.90
C GLN A 134 -1.27 0.28 4.58
N VAL A 135 -0.48 0.36 3.50
CA VAL A 135 -0.89 -0.15 2.17
C VAL A 135 -1.03 -1.69 2.18
N GLU A 136 -0.17 -2.41 2.90
CA GLU A 136 -0.31 -3.85 3.11
C GLU A 136 -1.64 -4.20 3.79
N ALA A 137 -1.98 -3.50 4.86
CA ALA A 137 -3.24 -3.70 5.57
C ALA A 137 -4.46 -3.41 4.68
N ASP A 138 -4.42 -2.33 3.89
CA ASP A 138 -5.49 -1.97 2.96
C ASP A 138 -5.69 -3.03 1.86
N ILE A 139 -4.59 -3.59 1.33
CA ILE A 139 -4.64 -4.68 0.34
C ILE A 139 -5.23 -5.94 0.96
N CYS A 140 -4.75 -6.35 2.13
CA CYS A 140 -5.25 -7.54 2.82
C CYS A 140 -6.75 -7.45 3.09
N LEU A 141 -7.24 -6.31 3.55
CA LEU A 141 -8.67 -6.10 3.81
C LEU A 141 -9.48 -6.19 2.51
N ALA A 142 -9.02 -5.55 1.42
CA ALA A 142 -9.70 -5.61 0.14
C ALA A 142 -9.74 -7.03 -0.44
N VAL A 143 -8.64 -7.79 -0.33
CA VAL A 143 -8.56 -9.20 -0.76
C VAL A 143 -9.48 -10.08 0.09
N MET A 144 -9.52 -9.87 1.41
CA MET A 144 -10.40 -10.60 2.33
C MET A 144 -11.87 -10.40 1.99
N GLU A 145 -12.29 -9.15 1.75
CA GLU A 145 -13.66 -8.84 1.34
C GLU A 145 -14.02 -9.50 -0.01
N ALA A 146 -13.13 -9.42 -1.00
CA ALA A 146 -13.34 -10.05 -2.29
C ALA A 146 -13.38 -11.59 -2.19
N TYR A 147 -12.48 -12.18 -1.40
CA TYR A 147 -12.43 -13.63 -1.16
C TYR A 147 -13.75 -14.15 -0.56
N TYR A 148 -14.23 -13.52 0.52
CA TYR A 148 -15.49 -13.94 1.13
C TYR A 148 -16.70 -13.72 0.22
N ASN A 149 -16.69 -12.71 -0.66
CA ASN A 149 -17.70 -12.57 -1.70
C ASN A 149 -17.67 -13.72 -2.70
N VAL A 150 -16.49 -14.18 -3.13
CA VAL A 150 -16.36 -15.34 -4.03
C VAL A 150 -16.88 -16.60 -3.35
N VAL A 151 -16.50 -16.84 -2.09
CA VAL A 151 -17.00 -17.99 -1.30
C VAL A 151 -18.52 -17.93 -1.15
N TYR A 152 -19.07 -16.75 -0.84
CA TYR A 152 -20.52 -16.54 -0.73
C TYR A 152 -21.26 -16.90 -2.00
N TYR A 153 -20.86 -16.34 -3.15
CA TYR A 153 -21.55 -16.61 -4.42
C TYR A 153 -21.34 -18.05 -4.92
N LYS A 154 -20.19 -18.67 -4.64
CA LYS A 154 -19.99 -20.10 -4.94
C LYS A 154 -20.97 -20.97 -4.15
N ARG A 155 -21.05 -20.76 -2.83
CA ARG A 155 -21.97 -21.50 -1.97
C ARG A 155 -23.43 -21.28 -2.35
N LEU A 156 -23.79 -20.03 -2.67
CA LEU A 156 -25.14 -19.71 -3.12
C LEU A 156 -25.47 -20.38 -4.47
N THR A 157 -24.49 -20.50 -5.38
CA THR A 157 -24.63 -21.24 -6.62
C THR A 157 -24.90 -22.71 -6.33
N ASP A 158 -24.17 -23.36 -5.43
CA ASP A 158 -24.36 -24.76 -5.04
C ASP A 158 -25.76 -24.99 -4.48
N VAL A 159 -26.27 -24.06 -3.66
CA VAL A 159 -27.65 -24.11 -3.13
C VAL A 159 -28.68 -23.99 -4.25
N TYR A 160 -28.52 -23.11 -5.24
CA TYR A 160 -29.42 -22.99 -6.36
C TYR A 160 -29.35 -24.20 -7.29
N GLU A 161 -28.21 -24.84 -7.50
CA GLU A 161 -28.06 -26.09 -8.23
C GLU A 161 -28.90 -27.20 -7.58
N GLU A 162 -28.82 -27.35 -6.25
CA GLU A 162 -29.65 -28.33 -5.50
C GLU A 162 -31.16 -28.03 -5.63
N GLN A 163 -31.52 -26.74 -5.57
CA GLN A 163 -32.91 -26.32 -5.71
C GLN A 163 -33.47 -26.57 -7.11
N VAL A 164 -32.68 -26.34 -8.16
CA VAL A 164 -33.06 -26.67 -9.55
C VAL A 164 -33.28 -28.18 -9.69
N ALA A 165 -32.36 -29.00 -9.19
CA ALA A 165 -32.50 -30.47 -9.25
C ALA A 165 -33.76 -30.96 -8.49
N THR A 166 -34.04 -30.33 -7.34
CA THR A 166 -35.26 -30.63 -6.56
C THR A 166 -36.53 -30.25 -7.32
N ALA A 167 -36.57 -29.06 -7.93
CA ALA A 167 -37.70 -28.57 -8.71
C ALA A 167 -37.92 -29.41 -9.99
N GLU A 168 -36.87 -29.83 -10.69
CA GLU A 168 -36.95 -30.75 -11.84
C GLU A 168 -37.57 -32.11 -11.47
N SER A 169 -37.11 -32.66 -10.34
CA SER A 169 -37.66 -33.92 -9.81
C SER A 169 -39.14 -33.80 -9.46
N ALA A 170 -39.51 -32.70 -8.78
CA ALA A 170 -40.91 -32.43 -8.42
C ALA A 170 -41.80 -32.21 -9.64
N LEU A 171 -41.35 -31.47 -10.65
CA LEU A 171 -42.07 -31.25 -11.90
C LEU A 171 -42.29 -32.56 -12.67
N LYS A 172 -41.24 -33.39 -12.76
CA LYS A 172 -41.36 -34.72 -13.41
C LYS A 172 -42.42 -35.59 -12.74
N LYS A 173 -42.46 -35.59 -11.40
CA LYS A 173 -43.47 -36.31 -10.61
C LYS A 173 -44.88 -35.72 -10.86
N ALA A 174 -45.01 -34.40 -10.88
CA ALA A 174 -46.26 -33.70 -11.12
C ALA A 174 -46.83 -33.95 -12.52
N LYS A 175 -46.01 -33.92 -13.58
CA LYS A 175 -46.42 -34.27 -14.97
C LYS A 175 -46.95 -35.71 -15.05
N ARG A 176 -46.32 -36.66 -14.32
CA ARG A 176 -46.82 -38.05 -14.27
C ARG A 176 -48.15 -38.18 -13.53
N GLN A 177 -48.35 -37.39 -12.46
CA GLN A 177 -49.63 -37.35 -11.73
C GLN A 177 -50.76 -36.72 -12.58
N GLU A 178 -50.45 -35.71 -13.40
CA GLU A 178 -51.39 -35.11 -14.35
C GLU A 178 -51.85 -36.13 -15.41
N GLU A 179 -50.91 -36.87 -16.02
CA GLU A 179 -51.23 -37.97 -16.97
C GLU A 179 -52.15 -39.00 -16.38
N LEU A 180 -52.07 -39.25 -15.07
CA LEU A 180 -52.91 -40.16 -14.32
C LEU A 180 -54.22 -39.53 -13.82
N GLY A 181 -54.46 -38.25 -14.13
CA GLY A 181 -55.67 -37.53 -13.69
C GLY A 181 -55.66 -37.17 -12.17
N GLN A 182 -54.54 -37.31 -11.50
CA GLN A 182 -54.40 -37.08 -10.04
C GLN A 182 -54.03 -35.66 -9.69
N LYS A 183 -53.57 -34.82 -10.67
CA LYS A 183 -53.14 -33.43 -10.46
C LYS A 183 -53.67 -32.54 -11.57
N GLY A 184 -54.02 -31.30 -11.23
CA GLY A 184 -54.52 -30.31 -12.18
C GLY A 184 -53.43 -29.74 -13.08
N HIS A 185 -53.76 -29.41 -14.34
CA HIS A 185 -52.82 -28.74 -15.26
C HIS A 185 -52.26 -27.43 -14.72
N ALA A 186 -53.07 -26.64 -14.00
CA ALA A 186 -52.63 -25.38 -13.36
C ALA A 186 -51.48 -25.58 -12.37
N ASP A 187 -51.50 -26.68 -11.60
CA ASP A 187 -50.42 -26.98 -10.65
C ASP A 187 -49.12 -27.32 -11.36
N VAL A 188 -49.20 -28.03 -12.51
CA VAL A 188 -48.05 -28.42 -13.32
C VAL A 188 -47.41 -27.17 -13.94
N ILE A 189 -48.21 -26.27 -14.50
CA ILE A 189 -47.72 -24.99 -15.04
C ILE A 189 -47.06 -24.11 -13.95
N GLN A 190 -47.63 -24.08 -12.74
CA GLN A 190 -47.03 -23.38 -11.61
C GLN A 190 -45.65 -23.95 -11.22
N MET A 191 -45.49 -25.28 -11.25
CA MET A 191 -44.19 -25.93 -10.97
C MET A 191 -43.21 -25.72 -12.11
N GLU A 192 -43.66 -25.61 -13.36
CA GLU A 192 -42.82 -25.29 -14.50
C GLU A 192 -42.30 -23.83 -14.42
N ALA A 193 -43.16 -22.89 -14.00
CA ALA A 193 -42.78 -21.52 -13.74
C ALA A 193 -41.74 -21.40 -12.59
N ASP A 194 -41.98 -22.16 -11.49
CA ASP A 194 -41.00 -22.20 -10.37
C ASP A 194 -39.61 -22.73 -10.82
N LEU A 195 -39.58 -23.77 -11.64
CA LEU A 195 -38.33 -24.27 -12.21
C LEU A 195 -37.63 -23.23 -13.08
N ALA A 196 -38.36 -22.52 -13.94
CA ALA A 196 -37.81 -21.47 -14.79
C ALA A 196 -37.22 -20.33 -13.96
N ASP A 197 -37.90 -19.90 -12.88
CA ASP A 197 -37.39 -18.87 -11.94
C ASP A 197 -36.09 -19.34 -11.28
N ARG A 198 -36.02 -20.60 -10.82
CA ARG A 198 -34.78 -21.13 -10.18
C ARG A 198 -33.61 -21.25 -11.14
N GLN A 199 -33.86 -21.66 -12.39
CA GLN A 199 -32.83 -21.70 -13.44
C GLN A 199 -32.31 -20.31 -13.77
N TYR A 200 -33.18 -19.30 -13.79
CA TYR A 200 -32.80 -17.90 -13.96
C TYR A 200 -31.93 -17.42 -12.80
N ASP A 201 -32.31 -17.69 -11.55
CA ASP A 201 -31.57 -17.31 -10.35
C ASP A 201 -30.21 -18.02 -10.28
N LEU A 202 -30.15 -19.30 -10.65
CA LEU A 202 -28.89 -20.05 -10.77
C LEU A 202 -27.91 -19.35 -11.75
N THR A 203 -28.41 -19.02 -12.94
CA THR A 203 -27.62 -18.36 -13.98
C THR A 203 -27.11 -17.01 -13.50
N ASN A 204 -27.96 -16.19 -12.87
CA ASN A 204 -27.56 -14.89 -12.32
C ASN A 204 -26.50 -15.01 -11.21
N THR A 205 -26.68 -15.98 -10.31
CA THR A 205 -25.77 -16.21 -9.20
C THR A 205 -24.43 -16.74 -9.68
N PHE A 206 -24.43 -17.63 -10.66
CA PHE A 206 -23.20 -18.10 -11.30
C PHE A 206 -22.44 -16.97 -12.00
N ASN A 207 -23.13 -16.07 -12.70
CA ASN A 207 -22.50 -14.90 -13.31
C ASN A 207 -21.89 -13.96 -12.26
N LYS A 208 -22.54 -13.76 -11.12
CA LYS A 208 -22.00 -13.00 -10.00
C LYS A 208 -20.76 -13.68 -9.39
N TYR A 209 -20.80 -15.00 -9.22
CA TYR A 209 -19.63 -15.76 -8.79
C TYR A 209 -18.43 -15.53 -9.71
N GLN A 210 -18.61 -15.63 -11.02
CA GLN A 210 -17.56 -15.39 -11.99
C GLN A 210 -17.03 -13.95 -11.93
N SER A 211 -17.93 -12.97 -11.77
CA SER A 211 -17.56 -11.56 -11.64
C SER A 211 -16.73 -11.29 -10.38
N GLU A 212 -17.13 -11.83 -9.23
CA GLU A 212 -16.35 -11.64 -7.99
C GLU A 212 -15.02 -12.40 -8.02
N LYS A 213 -14.97 -13.57 -8.69
CA LYS A 213 -13.73 -14.31 -8.94
C LYS A 213 -12.73 -13.48 -9.79
N MET A 214 -13.21 -12.85 -10.86
CA MET A 214 -12.39 -11.93 -11.66
C MET A 214 -11.90 -10.74 -10.84
N LYS A 215 -12.77 -10.13 -10.03
CA LYS A 215 -12.40 -9.00 -9.15
C LYS A 215 -11.35 -9.40 -8.11
N LEU A 216 -11.42 -10.59 -7.54
CA LEU A 216 -10.39 -11.14 -6.66
C LEU A 216 -9.06 -11.32 -7.41
N ALA A 217 -9.11 -11.92 -8.60
CA ALA A 217 -7.95 -12.11 -9.46
C ALA A 217 -7.26 -10.76 -9.80
N ASP A 218 -8.04 -9.72 -10.14
CA ASP A 218 -7.54 -8.38 -10.40
C ASP A 218 -6.86 -7.76 -9.17
N LEU A 219 -7.45 -7.88 -7.99
CA LEU A 219 -6.87 -7.38 -6.74
C LEU A 219 -5.56 -8.08 -6.38
N MET A 220 -5.42 -9.35 -6.75
CA MET A 220 -4.23 -10.16 -6.52
C MET A 220 -3.17 -9.96 -7.61
N PHE A 221 -3.47 -9.29 -8.72
CA PHE A 221 -2.63 -9.28 -9.94
C PHE A 221 -2.38 -10.70 -10.47
N TRP A 222 -3.41 -11.55 -10.41
CA TRP A 222 -3.34 -12.93 -10.90
C TRP A 222 -3.20 -12.96 -12.42
N PRO A 223 -2.37 -13.87 -13.01
CA PRO A 223 -2.24 -13.99 -14.45
C PRO A 223 -3.58 -14.28 -15.14
N VAL A 224 -3.87 -13.54 -16.22
CA VAL A 224 -5.16 -13.65 -16.95
C VAL A 224 -5.35 -15.04 -17.57
N ASP A 225 -4.25 -15.70 -17.93
CA ASP A 225 -4.26 -17.01 -18.60
C ASP A 225 -4.35 -18.20 -17.63
N GLU A 226 -4.32 -17.95 -16.32
CA GLU A 226 -4.35 -18.99 -15.29
C GLU A 226 -5.70 -18.99 -14.56
N GLU A 227 -6.27 -20.18 -14.38
CA GLU A 227 -7.51 -20.31 -13.60
C GLU A 227 -7.23 -20.19 -12.10
N LEU A 228 -7.85 -19.19 -11.45
CA LEU A 228 -7.83 -19.05 -10.00
C LEU A 228 -8.81 -20.05 -9.36
N VAL A 229 -8.29 -20.97 -8.54
CA VAL A 229 -9.10 -21.90 -7.73
C VAL A 229 -8.91 -21.54 -6.27
N ILE A 230 -10.00 -21.24 -5.56
CA ILE A 230 -9.97 -20.87 -4.14
C ILE A 230 -10.57 -21.96 -3.27
N ASP A 231 -10.11 -22.04 -2.02
CA ASP A 231 -10.75 -22.86 -1.01
C ASP A 231 -12.07 -22.25 -0.58
N THR A 232 -13.15 -23.00 -0.73
CA THR A 232 -14.51 -22.59 -0.36
C THR A 232 -15.00 -23.25 0.93
N SER A 233 -14.08 -23.86 1.72
CA SER A 233 -14.42 -24.40 3.03
C SER A 233 -14.91 -23.30 3.97
N MET A 234 -15.85 -23.65 4.85
CA MET A 234 -16.34 -22.71 5.85
C MET A 234 -15.31 -22.60 6.96
N PRO A 235 -14.84 -21.38 7.29
CA PRO A 235 -13.91 -21.20 8.40
C PRO A 235 -14.59 -21.50 9.74
N GLU A 236 -13.81 -22.05 10.66
CA GLU A 236 -14.24 -22.16 12.07
C GLU A 236 -14.37 -20.75 12.65
N TRP A 237 -15.39 -20.57 13.50
CA TRP A 237 -15.65 -19.28 14.11
C TRP A 237 -15.95 -19.43 15.60
N GLU A 238 -15.43 -18.50 16.37
CA GLU A 238 -15.69 -18.39 17.79
C GLU A 238 -15.83 -16.93 18.19
N VAL A 239 -16.74 -16.62 19.12
CA VAL A 239 -16.92 -15.27 19.64
C VAL A 239 -16.04 -15.09 20.86
N GLU A 240 -14.86 -14.51 20.69
CA GLU A 240 -13.98 -14.15 21.79
C GLU A 240 -14.38 -12.81 22.41
N PRO A 241 -14.43 -12.68 23.74
CA PRO A 241 -14.68 -11.41 24.40
C PRO A 241 -13.49 -10.47 24.18
N VAL A 242 -13.75 -9.22 23.81
CA VAL A 242 -12.71 -8.23 23.56
C VAL A 242 -12.91 -7.00 24.45
N SER A 243 -11.83 -6.58 25.11
CA SER A 243 -11.82 -5.34 25.90
C SER A 243 -11.58 -4.14 24.97
N THR A 244 -12.61 -3.33 24.73
CA THR A 244 -12.51 -2.12 23.88
C THR A 244 -11.38 -1.19 24.31
N SER A 245 -11.21 -0.98 25.64
CA SER A 245 -10.16 -0.10 26.16
C SER A 245 -8.74 -0.62 25.89
N ALA A 246 -8.55 -1.95 25.96
CA ALA A 246 -7.25 -2.56 25.66
C ALA A 246 -6.89 -2.38 24.17
N VAL A 247 -7.85 -2.62 23.26
CA VAL A 247 -7.64 -2.45 21.81
C VAL A 247 -7.37 -0.99 21.46
N VAL A 248 -8.14 -0.04 22.04
CA VAL A 248 -7.92 1.40 21.82
C VAL A 248 -6.51 1.82 22.25
N ASN A 249 -6.09 1.44 23.45
CA ASN A 249 -4.77 1.80 23.96
C ASN A 249 -3.66 1.22 23.07
N PHE A 250 -3.77 -0.06 22.70
CA PHE A 250 -2.81 -0.69 21.82
C PHE A 250 -2.76 0.02 20.45
N ALA A 251 -3.91 0.30 19.85
CA ALA A 251 -3.98 0.97 18.55
C ALA A 251 -3.40 2.39 18.59
N LEU A 252 -3.65 3.17 19.65
CA LEU A 252 -3.07 4.51 19.79
C LEU A 252 -1.54 4.51 19.86
N ASP A 253 -0.94 3.45 20.40
CA ASP A 253 0.51 3.33 20.51
C ASP A 253 1.17 2.72 19.26
N HIS A 254 0.46 1.86 18.52
CA HIS A 254 1.08 1.05 17.46
C HIS A 254 0.52 1.32 16.06
N ASN A 255 -0.60 2.05 15.91
CA ASN A 255 -1.18 2.32 14.60
C ASN A 255 -0.21 3.09 13.70
N PRO A 256 0.05 2.61 12.47
CA PRO A 256 0.99 3.25 11.53
C PRO A 256 0.65 4.71 11.25
N GLY A 257 -0.64 5.05 11.14
CA GLY A 257 -1.11 6.41 10.88
C GLY A 257 -0.83 7.37 12.04
N VAL A 258 -1.00 6.93 13.31
CA VAL A 258 -0.65 7.72 14.50
C VAL A 258 0.86 7.92 14.60
N ASN A 259 1.63 6.85 14.35
CA ASN A 259 3.10 6.92 14.33
C ASN A 259 3.59 7.90 13.27
N MET A 260 3.07 7.84 12.03
CA MET A 260 3.40 8.78 10.98
C MET A 260 3.11 10.24 11.39
N ALA A 261 1.95 10.51 11.98
CA ALA A 261 1.59 11.85 12.46
C ALA A 261 2.52 12.34 13.57
N SER A 262 2.90 11.47 14.50
CA SER A 262 3.87 11.74 15.58
C SER A 262 5.25 12.08 15.02
N TRP A 263 5.74 11.34 14.01
CA TRP A 263 7.03 11.65 13.38
C TRP A 263 6.99 12.92 12.54
N LYS A 264 5.88 13.24 11.88
CA LYS A 264 5.69 14.53 11.20
C LYS A 264 5.73 15.69 12.18
N GLU A 265 5.09 15.57 13.34
CA GLU A 265 5.15 16.57 14.41
C GLU A 265 6.60 16.74 14.92
N LEU A 266 7.31 15.63 15.16
CA LEU A 266 8.73 15.65 15.56
C LEU A 266 9.62 16.31 14.50
N ASN A 267 9.37 16.06 13.21
CA ASN A 267 10.09 16.73 12.12
C ASN A 267 9.81 18.22 12.09
N ALA A 268 8.57 18.64 12.28
CA ALA A 268 8.22 20.07 12.36
C ALA A 268 8.90 20.77 13.54
N LYS A 269 9.07 20.10 14.71
CA LYS A 269 9.88 20.60 15.85
C LYS A 269 11.35 20.79 15.47
N ARG A 270 11.93 19.83 14.73
CA ARG A 270 13.32 19.92 14.26
C ARG A 270 13.50 21.02 13.23
N GLU A 271 12.58 21.18 12.30
CA GLU A 271 12.58 22.27 11.32
C GLU A 271 12.47 23.65 11.97
N LEU A 272 11.62 23.79 13.00
CA LEU A 272 11.54 25.03 13.78
C LEU A 272 12.85 25.29 14.53
N SER A 273 13.45 24.27 15.12
CA SER A 273 14.77 24.36 15.75
C SER A 273 15.84 24.84 14.76
N THR A 274 15.90 24.21 13.58
CA THR A 274 16.82 24.61 12.49
C THR A 274 16.62 26.07 12.11
N ALA A 275 15.36 26.51 11.93
CA ALA A 275 15.07 27.91 11.58
C ALA A 275 15.52 28.90 12.65
N LYS A 276 15.44 28.56 13.94
CA LYS A 276 15.94 29.36 15.04
C LYS A 276 17.48 29.43 15.05
N TRP A 277 18.16 28.30 14.86
CA TRP A 277 19.60 28.21 14.83
C TRP A 277 20.24 28.93 13.62
N GLN A 278 19.51 29.13 12.53
CA GLN A 278 19.94 29.95 11.38
C GLN A 278 20.12 31.44 11.70
N LEU A 279 19.76 31.88 12.91
CA LEU A 279 20.16 33.22 13.43
C LEU A 279 21.59 33.27 13.93
N MET A 280 22.20 32.12 14.24
CA MET A 280 23.58 32.02 14.68
C MET A 280 24.55 32.21 13.52
N PRO A 281 25.82 32.63 13.81
CA PRO A 281 26.88 32.62 12.81
C PRO A 281 27.11 31.24 12.24
N SER A 282 27.51 31.13 10.96
CA SER A 282 27.98 29.90 10.33
C SER A 282 29.48 29.97 10.04
N ILE A 283 30.14 28.82 10.08
CA ILE A 283 31.59 28.68 9.85
C ILE A 283 31.78 27.67 8.73
N GLY A 284 32.38 28.12 7.62
CA GLY A 284 32.72 27.26 6.48
C GLY A 284 34.24 27.21 6.26
N LEU A 285 34.74 26.04 5.94
CA LEU A 285 36.13 25.81 5.51
C LEU A 285 36.09 25.48 4.00
N TYR A 286 36.87 26.26 3.25
CA TYR A 286 36.97 26.09 1.80
C TYR A 286 38.43 25.94 1.43
N GLY A 287 38.72 25.11 0.45
CA GLY A 287 40.04 24.99 -0.14
C GLY A 287 39.93 24.73 -1.61
N GLY A 288 40.94 25.12 -2.35
CA GLY A 288 40.88 24.87 -3.80
C GLY A 288 42.21 25.10 -4.46
N TRP A 289 42.25 24.63 -5.68
CA TRP A 289 43.31 24.81 -6.64
C TRP A 289 42.69 25.47 -7.88
N ASN A 290 43.40 26.48 -8.43
CA ASN A 290 42.97 27.16 -9.63
C ASN A 290 44.17 27.50 -10.53
N THR A 291 43.89 27.61 -11.83
CA THR A 291 44.85 28.18 -12.80
C THR A 291 44.06 28.84 -13.92
N ASN A 292 44.74 29.69 -14.68
CA ASN A 292 44.12 30.39 -15.79
C ASN A 292 45.05 30.44 -17.02
N TYR A 293 44.43 30.54 -18.17
CA TYR A 293 45.07 30.79 -19.46
C TYR A 293 44.37 31.97 -20.12
N PHE A 294 45.16 32.85 -20.73
CA PHE A 294 44.65 33.95 -21.51
C PHE A 294 45.46 34.12 -22.80
N THR A 295 44.82 34.64 -23.82
CA THR A 295 45.50 34.98 -25.09
C THR A 295 44.82 36.16 -25.78
N TYR A 296 45.63 36.89 -26.55
CA TYR A 296 45.18 37.99 -27.38
C TYR A 296 45.31 37.59 -28.86
N PRO A 297 44.31 37.85 -29.72
CA PRO A 297 44.31 37.42 -31.14
C PRO A 297 45.50 37.98 -31.94
N ASN A 298 46.03 39.13 -31.56
CA ASN A 298 47.08 39.85 -32.35
C ASN A 298 48.34 40.13 -31.56
N GLN A 299 48.58 39.49 -30.44
CA GLN A 299 49.76 39.68 -29.59
C GLN A 299 50.31 38.32 -29.16
N PRO A 300 51.64 38.14 -29.14
CA PRO A 300 52.22 36.90 -28.63
C PRO A 300 51.97 36.80 -27.11
N THR A 301 51.43 35.69 -26.69
CA THR A 301 51.23 35.33 -25.28
C THR A 301 51.98 34.05 -24.98
N ALA A 302 52.33 33.84 -23.70
CA ALA A 302 53.01 32.61 -23.28
C ALA A 302 52.17 31.38 -23.64
N PRO A 303 52.76 30.24 -24.07
CA PRO A 303 52.05 29.02 -24.42
C PRO A 303 51.19 28.51 -23.28
N PHE A 304 50.09 27.84 -23.64
CA PHE A 304 49.13 27.28 -22.66
C PHE A 304 49.79 26.51 -21.49
N GLY A 305 50.69 25.57 -21.80
CA GLY A 305 51.35 24.75 -20.78
C GLY A 305 52.25 25.55 -19.83
N THR A 306 52.81 26.71 -20.28
CA THR A 306 53.59 27.61 -19.45
C THR A 306 52.68 28.42 -18.52
N GLN A 307 51.62 29.01 -19.10
CA GLN A 307 50.66 29.77 -18.29
C GLN A 307 49.94 28.85 -17.28
N PHE A 308 49.51 27.67 -17.71
CA PHE A 308 48.85 26.70 -16.86
C PHE A 308 49.64 26.34 -15.60
N ARG A 309 50.96 26.19 -15.71
CA ARG A 309 51.85 25.92 -14.59
C ARG A 309 52.20 27.17 -13.79
N ASN A 310 52.44 28.30 -14.44
CA ASN A 310 52.87 29.50 -13.77
C ASN A 310 51.73 30.21 -13.04
N ASN A 311 50.50 30.09 -13.53
CA ASN A 311 49.32 30.73 -12.97
C ASN A 311 48.61 29.82 -11.92
N MET A 312 49.23 28.69 -11.58
CA MET A 312 48.69 27.75 -10.60
C MET A 312 48.70 28.38 -9.20
N GLY A 313 47.56 28.35 -8.53
CA GLY A 313 47.42 28.82 -7.18
C GLY A 313 46.57 27.86 -6.33
N GLU A 314 46.94 27.81 -5.06
CA GLU A 314 46.21 27.03 -4.03
C GLU A 314 45.75 27.98 -2.94
N TYR A 315 44.59 27.70 -2.36
CA TYR A 315 44.08 28.48 -1.23
C TYR A 315 43.38 27.63 -0.21
N VAL A 316 43.44 28.04 1.05
CA VAL A 316 42.61 27.56 2.17
C VAL A 316 41.96 28.77 2.79
N GLN A 317 40.64 28.73 2.95
CA GLN A 317 39.85 29.86 3.46
C GLN A 317 38.92 29.41 4.56
N LEU A 318 38.96 30.08 5.70
CA LEU A 318 37.97 29.97 6.77
C LEU A 318 37.02 31.17 6.67
N THR A 319 35.71 30.88 6.52
CA THR A 319 34.72 31.95 6.41
C THR A 319 33.78 31.90 7.62
N LEU A 320 33.71 33.02 8.36
CA LEU A 320 32.70 33.27 9.39
C LEU A 320 31.62 34.19 8.82
N SER A 321 30.39 33.69 8.70
CA SER A 321 29.24 34.47 8.21
C SER A 321 28.28 34.78 9.35
N ILE A 322 28.11 36.09 9.65
CA ILE A 322 27.23 36.58 10.72
C ILE A 322 26.05 37.31 10.06
N PRO A 323 24.85 36.78 10.12
CA PRO A 323 23.68 37.42 9.53
C PRO A 323 23.20 38.59 10.43
N ILE A 324 23.39 39.83 9.98
CA ILE A 324 23.01 41.04 10.75
C ILE A 324 21.58 41.47 10.39
N TRP A 325 21.26 41.59 9.11
CA TRP A 325 19.96 42.06 8.64
C TRP A 325 19.58 41.37 7.32
N ASP A 326 18.40 40.78 7.27
CA ASP A 326 17.87 40.04 6.09
C ASP A 326 16.43 40.44 5.71
N ARG A 327 16.05 41.69 6.02
CA ARG A 327 14.71 42.20 5.79
C ARG A 327 13.61 41.33 6.45
N LEU A 328 13.86 40.84 7.66
CA LEU A 328 13.00 39.99 8.46
C LEU A 328 12.71 38.58 7.85
N ALA A 329 13.43 38.17 6.80
CA ALA A 329 13.20 36.87 6.14
C ALA A 329 13.34 35.70 7.10
N LYS A 330 14.34 35.72 8.02
CA LYS A 330 14.53 34.70 9.04
C LYS A 330 13.44 34.71 10.11
N ALA A 331 13.00 35.89 10.56
CA ALA A 331 11.90 36.04 11.51
C ALA A 331 10.58 35.47 10.92
N SER A 332 10.31 35.80 9.67
CA SER A 332 9.16 35.25 8.93
C SER A 332 9.25 33.73 8.76
N ARG A 333 10.45 33.18 8.49
CA ARG A 333 10.69 31.75 8.39
C ARG A 333 10.41 31.05 9.71
N ILE A 334 10.89 31.60 10.84
CA ILE A 334 10.63 31.05 12.19
C ILE A 334 9.13 31.07 12.47
N SER A 335 8.41 32.15 12.15
CA SER A 335 6.96 32.24 12.33
C SER A 335 6.22 31.21 11.48
N LYS A 336 6.59 31.03 10.21
CA LYS A 336 6.03 29.99 9.34
C LYS A 336 6.29 28.58 9.89
N LYS A 337 7.51 28.29 10.40
CA LYS A 337 7.84 26.99 10.99
C LYS A 337 7.13 26.76 12.33
N ARG A 338 6.84 27.80 13.11
CA ARG A 338 5.99 27.72 14.31
C ARG A 338 4.54 27.33 13.93
N ASN A 339 3.99 27.99 12.91
CA ASN A 339 2.64 27.66 12.41
C ASN A 339 2.59 26.22 11.85
N ALA A 340 3.64 25.77 11.15
CA ALA A 340 3.74 24.39 10.67
C ALA A 340 3.77 23.37 11.83
N LEU A 341 4.47 23.68 12.92
CA LEU A 341 4.45 22.85 14.12
C LEU A 341 3.06 22.80 14.75
N GLN A 342 2.39 23.96 14.91
CA GLN A 342 1.02 24.00 15.46
C GLN A 342 0.06 23.15 14.60
N LYS A 343 0.19 23.23 13.26
CA LYS A 343 -0.58 22.42 12.33
C LYS A 343 -0.30 20.91 12.52
N ALA A 344 0.98 20.52 12.57
CA ALA A 344 1.35 19.11 12.76
C ALA A 344 0.90 18.55 14.12
N THR A 345 0.92 19.36 15.20
CA THR A 345 0.38 18.97 16.51
C THR A 345 -1.13 18.75 16.43
N ALA A 346 -1.87 19.66 15.79
CA ALA A 346 -3.33 19.52 15.62
C ALA A 346 -3.68 18.31 14.74
N GLU A 347 -2.90 18.01 13.70
CA GLU A 347 -3.06 16.83 12.86
C GLU A 347 -2.81 15.53 13.64
N LEU A 348 -1.82 15.50 14.54
CA LEU A 348 -1.59 14.36 15.45
C LEU A 348 -2.76 14.16 16.40
N ASP A 349 -3.25 15.23 17.03
CA ASP A 349 -4.39 15.15 17.94
C ASP A 349 -5.68 14.69 17.24
N GLN A 350 -5.88 15.15 16.00
CA GLN A 350 -6.99 14.70 15.18
C GLN A 350 -6.85 13.22 14.82
N LYS A 351 -5.66 12.78 14.36
CA LYS A 351 -5.44 11.37 13.99
C LYS A 351 -5.63 10.41 15.16
N ARG A 352 -5.22 10.80 16.37
CA ARG A 352 -5.48 10.02 17.58
C ARG A 352 -6.98 9.86 17.85
N ARG A 353 -7.76 10.93 17.74
CA ARG A 353 -9.22 10.88 17.90
C ARG A 353 -9.89 10.04 16.82
N ASP A 354 -9.41 10.16 15.58
CA ASP A 354 -9.95 9.37 14.47
C ASP A 354 -9.73 7.87 14.72
N VAL A 355 -8.51 7.47 15.07
CA VAL A 355 -8.17 6.06 15.36
C VAL A 355 -8.95 5.55 16.59
N GLU A 356 -9.08 6.35 17.66
CA GLU A 356 -9.92 5.97 18.82
C GLU A 356 -11.38 5.73 18.38
N SER A 357 -11.94 6.63 17.58
CA SER A 357 -13.32 6.50 17.08
C SER A 357 -13.48 5.32 16.12
N GLU A 358 -12.50 5.09 15.23
CA GLU A 358 -12.48 3.95 14.31
C GLU A 358 -12.45 2.62 15.07
N VAL A 359 -11.58 2.49 16.08
CA VAL A 359 -11.48 1.28 16.90
C VAL A 359 -12.75 1.01 17.68
N ARG A 360 -13.32 2.05 18.33
CA ARG A 360 -14.59 1.90 19.06
C ARG A 360 -15.72 1.43 18.14
N ARG A 361 -15.81 2.01 16.95
CA ARG A 361 -16.76 1.56 15.91
C ARG A 361 -16.48 0.13 15.45
N ALA A 362 -15.23 -0.22 15.19
CA ALA A 362 -14.86 -1.56 14.75
C ALA A 362 -15.28 -2.64 15.78
N VAL A 363 -15.07 -2.39 17.08
CA VAL A 363 -15.52 -3.28 18.16
C VAL A 363 -17.04 -3.37 18.21
N GLN A 364 -17.75 -2.24 18.15
CA GLN A 364 -19.22 -2.21 18.12
C GLN A 364 -19.78 -2.94 16.89
N ASP A 365 -19.21 -2.71 15.72
CA ASP A 365 -19.62 -3.36 14.47
C ASP A 365 -19.40 -4.87 14.54
N ARG A 366 -18.28 -5.33 15.13
CA ARG A 366 -18.02 -6.75 15.35
C ARG A 366 -19.04 -7.39 16.27
N ASP A 367 -19.34 -6.75 17.41
CA ASP A 367 -20.31 -7.28 18.38
C ASP A 367 -21.73 -7.33 17.81
N GLY A 368 -22.09 -6.29 17.04
CA GLY A 368 -23.34 -6.25 16.29
C GLY A 368 -23.41 -7.34 15.22
N ALA A 369 -22.31 -7.55 14.47
CA ALA A 369 -22.24 -8.61 13.48
C ALA A 369 -22.30 -10.02 14.08
N ALA A 370 -21.65 -10.23 15.25
CA ALA A 370 -21.74 -11.50 15.99
C ALA A 370 -23.17 -11.82 16.40
N THR A 371 -23.88 -10.84 16.94
CA THR A 371 -25.30 -10.98 17.34
C THR A 371 -26.17 -11.24 16.11
N ALA A 372 -25.96 -10.50 15.02
CA ALA A 372 -26.70 -10.67 13.77
C ALA A 372 -26.49 -12.09 13.16
N TYR A 373 -25.25 -12.59 13.23
CA TYR A 373 -24.94 -13.93 12.75
C TYR A 373 -25.65 -15.01 13.61
N GLN A 374 -25.62 -14.93 14.94
CA GLN A 374 -26.33 -15.87 15.81
C GLN A 374 -27.83 -15.89 15.53
N GLN A 375 -28.44 -14.72 15.29
CA GLN A 375 -29.85 -14.63 14.90
C GLN A 375 -30.13 -15.20 13.52
N ALA A 376 -29.23 -14.97 12.55
CA ALA A 376 -29.35 -15.51 11.20
C ALA A 376 -29.20 -17.04 11.19
N LEU A 377 -28.29 -17.60 11.99
CA LEU A 377 -28.13 -19.04 12.16
C LEU A 377 -29.41 -19.67 12.71
N HIS A 378 -29.94 -19.14 13.82
CA HIS A 378 -31.20 -19.63 14.38
C HIS A 378 -32.38 -19.53 13.40
N LYS A 379 -32.46 -18.43 12.62
CA LYS A 379 -33.46 -18.25 11.57
C LYS A 379 -33.31 -19.32 10.49
N ALA A 380 -32.08 -19.62 10.05
CA ALA A 380 -31.83 -20.65 9.03
C ALA A 380 -32.26 -22.04 9.52
N ASP A 381 -31.94 -22.39 10.78
CA ASP A 381 -32.38 -23.67 11.38
C ASP A 381 -33.91 -23.83 11.40
N VAL A 382 -34.62 -22.80 11.88
CA VAL A 382 -36.10 -22.83 11.94
C VAL A 382 -36.74 -22.89 10.54
N GLN A 383 -36.17 -22.16 9.56
CA GLN A 383 -36.66 -22.16 8.20
C GLN A 383 -36.34 -23.49 7.49
N ASN A 384 -35.25 -24.16 7.81
CA ASN A 384 -34.93 -25.49 7.33
C ASN A 384 -35.95 -26.53 7.83
N GLU A 385 -36.30 -26.48 9.10
CA GLU A 385 -37.35 -27.35 9.65
C GLU A 385 -38.71 -27.11 8.99
N ALA A 386 -39.08 -25.83 8.81
CA ALA A 386 -40.32 -25.47 8.10
C ALA A 386 -40.31 -25.93 6.65
N TYR A 387 -39.21 -25.76 5.91
CA TYR A 387 -39.03 -26.27 4.54
C TYR A 387 -39.20 -27.79 4.47
N THR A 388 -38.54 -28.53 5.35
CA THR A 388 -38.59 -29.99 5.39
C THR A 388 -39.99 -30.50 5.68
N LEU A 389 -40.72 -29.86 6.59
CA LEU A 389 -42.13 -30.21 6.88
C LEU A 389 -43.04 -29.89 5.71
N ASN A 390 -42.89 -28.76 5.04
CA ASN A 390 -43.69 -28.39 3.89
C ASN A 390 -43.39 -29.27 2.66
N LEU A 391 -42.14 -29.71 2.46
CA LEU A 391 -41.78 -30.67 1.44
C LEU A 391 -42.56 -31.98 1.61
N LYS A 392 -42.61 -32.54 2.84
CA LYS A 392 -43.37 -33.74 3.15
C LYS A 392 -44.88 -33.55 2.94
N LYS A 393 -45.43 -32.38 3.32
CA LYS A 393 -46.86 -32.06 3.06
C LYS A 393 -47.18 -31.96 1.56
N LEU A 394 -46.29 -31.35 0.77
CA LEU A 394 -46.43 -31.27 -0.70
C LEU A 394 -46.45 -32.68 -1.33
N GLU A 395 -45.54 -33.56 -0.86
CA GLU A 395 -45.47 -34.95 -1.34
C GLU A 395 -46.76 -35.76 -1.04
N GLN A 396 -47.42 -35.42 0.07
CA GLN A 396 -48.71 -36.01 0.48
C GLN A 396 -49.93 -35.30 -0.15
N GLY A 397 -49.72 -34.23 -0.93
CA GLY A 397 -50.79 -33.44 -1.52
C GLY A 397 -51.60 -32.59 -0.55
N LEU A 398 -51.04 -32.31 0.64
CA LEU A 398 -51.72 -31.57 1.71
C LEU A 398 -51.57 -30.04 1.60
N ILE A 399 -50.64 -29.56 0.79
CA ILE A 399 -50.45 -28.14 0.51
C ILE A 399 -50.29 -27.89 -1.00
N SER A 400 -50.53 -26.65 -1.41
CA SER A 400 -50.38 -26.25 -2.81
C SER A 400 -48.89 -26.05 -3.19
N PRO A 401 -48.52 -26.16 -4.48
CA PRO A 401 -47.17 -25.81 -4.95
C PRO A 401 -46.75 -24.39 -4.59
N LEU A 402 -47.66 -23.42 -4.59
CA LEU A 402 -47.38 -22.02 -4.22
C LEU A 402 -47.00 -21.85 -2.74
N GLU A 403 -47.68 -22.58 -1.83
CA GLU A 403 -47.33 -22.58 -0.40
C GLU A 403 -45.92 -23.17 -0.18
N PHE A 404 -45.59 -24.25 -0.88
CA PHE A 404 -44.25 -24.84 -0.82
C PHE A 404 -43.18 -23.89 -1.38
N GLN A 405 -43.46 -23.24 -2.53
CA GLN A 405 -42.55 -22.27 -3.12
C GLN A 405 -42.24 -21.13 -2.13
N THR A 406 -43.24 -20.65 -1.39
CA THR A 406 -43.06 -19.63 -0.35
C THR A 406 -42.14 -20.13 0.75
N ALA A 407 -42.33 -21.36 1.27
CA ALA A 407 -41.48 -21.94 2.30
C ALA A 407 -40.04 -22.15 1.80
N SER A 408 -39.87 -22.60 0.56
CA SER A 408 -38.59 -22.79 -0.10
C SER A 408 -37.84 -21.45 -0.27
N ASN A 409 -38.50 -20.41 -0.74
CA ASN A 409 -37.90 -19.08 -0.89
C ASN A 409 -37.49 -18.46 0.46
N ASN A 410 -38.27 -18.66 1.52
CA ASN A 410 -37.93 -18.23 2.87
C ASN A 410 -36.69 -18.96 3.40
N PHE A 411 -36.55 -20.24 3.14
CA PHE A 411 -35.36 -21.01 3.52
C PHE A 411 -34.12 -20.58 2.75
N LEU A 412 -34.20 -20.43 1.42
CA LEU A 412 -33.10 -19.90 0.60
C LEU A 412 -32.63 -18.55 1.08
N LYS A 413 -33.58 -17.64 1.38
CA LYS A 413 -33.23 -16.32 1.93
C LYS A 413 -32.56 -16.43 3.30
N ALA A 414 -33.02 -17.34 4.15
CA ALA A 414 -32.40 -17.54 5.47
C ALA A 414 -30.98 -18.08 5.37
N GLN A 415 -30.71 -19.03 4.46
CA GLN A 415 -29.35 -19.52 4.18
C GLN A 415 -28.44 -18.41 3.62
N ALA A 416 -28.92 -17.60 2.70
CA ALA A 416 -28.16 -16.47 2.17
C ALA A 416 -27.86 -15.43 3.25
N ASP A 417 -28.83 -15.11 4.12
CA ASP A 417 -28.67 -14.17 5.24
C ASP A 417 -27.64 -14.71 6.27
N GLU A 418 -27.68 -16.02 6.58
CA GLU A 418 -26.71 -16.68 7.47
C GLU A 418 -25.28 -16.56 6.94
N MET A 419 -25.03 -16.98 5.69
CA MET A 419 -23.69 -16.90 5.07
C MET A 419 -23.17 -15.47 5.02
N ASN A 420 -24.00 -14.51 4.59
CA ASN A 420 -23.63 -13.10 4.52
C ASN A 420 -23.30 -12.54 5.91
N SER A 421 -24.05 -12.90 6.94
CA SER A 421 -23.82 -12.45 8.32
C SER A 421 -22.56 -13.06 8.90
N LEU A 422 -22.22 -14.32 8.60
CA LEU A 422 -20.97 -14.96 8.97
C LEU A 422 -19.77 -14.23 8.38
N PHE A 423 -19.76 -14.01 7.07
CA PHE A 423 -18.62 -13.34 6.41
C PHE A 423 -18.45 -11.90 6.88
N LYS A 424 -19.54 -11.17 7.12
CA LYS A 424 -19.48 -9.85 7.75
C LYS A 424 -18.85 -9.90 9.14
N TYR A 425 -19.22 -10.88 9.95
CA TYR A 425 -18.64 -11.07 11.28
C TYR A 425 -17.13 -11.34 11.19
N LEU A 426 -16.69 -12.25 10.31
CA LEU A 426 -15.29 -12.62 10.14
C LEU A 426 -14.44 -11.42 9.71
N ILE A 427 -14.92 -10.63 8.76
CA ILE A 427 -14.23 -9.40 8.32
C ILE A 427 -14.12 -8.41 9.49
N LYS A 428 -15.21 -8.17 10.23
CA LYS A 428 -15.20 -7.25 11.38
C LYS A 428 -14.30 -7.74 12.52
N GLN A 429 -14.27 -9.05 12.76
CA GLN A 429 -13.36 -9.68 13.72
C GLN A 429 -11.90 -9.48 13.29
N ALA A 430 -11.57 -9.69 12.02
CA ALA A 430 -10.23 -9.48 11.48
C ALA A 430 -9.77 -8.03 11.65
N VAL A 431 -10.64 -7.05 11.42
CA VAL A 431 -10.34 -5.63 11.65
C VAL A 431 -10.03 -5.35 13.14
N VAL A 432 -10.79 -5.92 14.08
CA VAL A 432 -10.52 -5.76 15.52
C VAL A 432 -9.22 -6.44 15.92
N LYS A 433 -8.93 -7.64 15.39
CA LYS A 433 -7.65 -8.33 15.61
C LYS A 433 -6.47 -7.52 15.10
N TYR A 434 -6.59 -6.89 13.91
CA TYR A 434 -5.57 -5.99 13.38
C TYR A 434 -5.29 -4.81 14.33
N TYR A 435 -6.32 -4.15 14.85
CA TYR A 435 -6.14 -3.09 15.86
C TYR A 435 -5.60 -3.59 17.21
N SER A 436 -5.69 -4.89 17.47
CA SER A 436 -5.06 -5.56 18.62
C SER A 436 -3.61 -6.01 18.37
N GLY A 437 -3.08 -5.81 17.15
CA GLY A 437 -1.69 -6.10 16.80
C GLY A 437 -1.45 -7.39 16.03
N VAL A 438 -2.51 -8.08 15.60
CA VAL A 438 -2.38 -9.27 14.74
C VAL A 438 -2.53 -8.84 13.28
N GLU A 439 -1.46 -8.91 12.50
CA GLU A 439 -1.49 -8.58 11.07
C GLU A 439 -2.46 -9.51 10.32
N TYR A 440 -3.16 -8.98 9.30
CA TYR A 440 -4.17 -9.75 8.56
C TYR A 440 -3.66 -11.07 7.97
N VAL A 441 -2.42 -11.11 7.47
CA VAL A 441 -1.80 -12.33 6.92
C VAL A 441 -1.55 -13.40 7.99
N ASN A 442 -1.50 -13.02 9.26
CA ASN A 442 -1.22 -13.90 10.39
C ASN A 442 -2.48 -14.35 11.14
N GLN A 443 -3.65 -13.94 10.68
CA GLN A 443 -4.95 -14.35 11.20
C GLN A 443 -5.47 -15.58 10.48
#